data_88b2f702d4d9978d31f7871442943145
#
_entry.id   88b2f702d4d9978d31f7871442943145
#
_cell.length_a   1.000
_cell.length_b   1.000
_cell.length_c   1.000
_cell.angle_alpha   90.00
_cell.angle_beta   90.00
_cell.angle_gamma   90.00
#
_symmetry.space_group_name_H-M   'P 1'
#
loop_
_entity.id
_entity.type
_entity.pdbx_description
1 polymer ?
#
loop_
_entity_poly.entity_id
_entity_poly.type
_entity_poly.pdbx_seq_one_letter_code
_entity_poly.pdbx_strand_id
1 'polypeptide(L)'
;MNKLPYLILSFAPLVISACANGPSKPRVSMADGMRTVTAFAETQPVPDDDDAADDPYIMVTPTGDTVVAGTNKRRGVELYSLGGQRIASIDSGRVNNIDGIYDVQSASFRIAGSNRTTTQVDVYQVTTEPVAISLTTSFDLPLKEPYGLCVSPTHIYVGDKDGVVQAWTWDGQGPIATFTFESQTEGCVVDTRNNDLYVGEEMTGIWRVALDGETPPSLFAATDDQNLVGDVEGLDIYHGESRSVLLASSQGDSSYVAYDLASAEQLAKFAITSTPDDSIDGTQDTDGIAVSNTATSAHPRGLLVVQDGFNVDQDQRALNQNFKILDWRDVENQFARDSVYRDE
;
A
#
# COMPACT_ATOMS: atom_id res chain seq x y z
N MET A 1 -49.66 -54.85 -42.47
CA MET A 1 -48.34 -54.63 -41.85
C MET A 1 -48.11 -53.13 -41.91
N ASN A 2 -48.46 -52.42 -40.84
CA ASN A 2 -48.31 -50.97 -40.76
C ASN A 2 -47.00 -50.63 -40.08
N LYS A 3 -46.16 -49.89 -40.79
CA LYS A 3 -44.89 -49.30 -40.20
C LYS A 3 -45.22 -47.93 -39.63
N LEU A 4 -45.05 -47.76 -38.31
CA LEU A 4 -45.02 -46.44 -37.63
C LEU A 4 -43.69 -45.73 -37.92
N PRO A 5 -43.68 -44.40 -38.14
CA PRO A 5 -42.45 -43.65 -38.20
C PRO A 5 -41.99 -43.24 -36.79
N TYR A 6 -40.71 -43.45 -36.53
CA TYR A 6 -40.02 -42.97 -35.31
C TYR A 6 -39.76 -41.47 -35.43
N LEU A 7 -40.29 -40.72 -34.45
CA LEU A 7 -40.01 -39.31 -34.26
C LEU A 7 -38.72 -39.16 -33.41
N ILE A 8 -37.63 -38.66 -34.02
CA ILE A 8 -36.39 -38.36 -33.30
C ILE A 8 -36.52 -36.94 -32.73
N LEU A 9 -36.73 -36.82 -31.41
CA LEU A 9 -36.59 -35.58 -30.70
C LEU A 9 -35.09 -35.28 -30.47
N SER A 10 -34.58 -34.29 -31.16
CA SER A 10 -33.23 -33.75 -30.85
C SER A 10 -33.33 -32.80 -29.67
N PHE A 11 -32.76 -33.21 -28.53
CA PHE A 11 -32.48 -32.31 -27.39
C PHE A 11 -31.21 -31.51 -27.70
N ALA A 12 -31.34 -30.20 -27.90
CA ALA A 12 -30.22 -29.30 -27.87
C ALA A 12 -29.85 -29.05 -26.39
N PRO A 13 -28.56 -29.20 -25.99
CA PRO A 13 -28.17 -28.84 -24.64
C PRO A 13 -28.20 -27.30 -24.51
N LEU A 14 -29.00 -26.83 -23.56
CA LEU A 14 -28.97 -25.44 -23.10
C LEU A 14 -27.66 -25.25 -22.31
N VAL A 15 -26.67 -24.63 -22.92
CA VAL A 15 -25.46 -24.21 -22.21
C VAL A 15 -25.82 -23.00 -21.35
N ILE A 16 -26.11 -23.25 -20.07
CA ILE A 16 -26.22 -22.19 -19.07
C ILE A 16 -24.76 -21.78 -18.78
N SER A 17 -24.36 -20.65 -19.34
CA SER A 17 -23.12 -19.97 -18.92
C SER A 17 -23.35 -19.48 -17.49
N ALA A 18 -22.92 -20.25 -16.51
CA ALA A 18 -22.82 -19.79 -15.15
C ALA A 18 -21.62 -18.83 -15.13
N CYS A 19 -21.87 -17.53 -15.02
CA CYS A 19 -20.88 -16.59 -14.53
C CYS A 19 -20.48 -17.09 -13.14
N ALA A 20 -19.31 -17.68 -13.00
CA ALA A 20 -18.73 -18.02 -11.72
C ALA A 20 -18.28 -16.69 -11.07
N ASN A 21 -19.18 -16.02 -10.37
CA ASN A 21 -18.78 -15.11 -9.32
C ASN A 21 -18.11 -15.99 -8.25
N GLY A 22 -16.80 -15.93 -8.11
CA GLY A 22 -16.11 -16.47 -6.96
C GLY A 22 -16.73 -15.92 -5.67
N PRO A 23 -16.60 -16.59 -4.53
CA PRO A 23 -17.13 -16.08 -3.29
C PRO A 23 -16.47 -14.71 -3.03
N SER A 24 -17.26 -13.63 -3.07
CA SER A 24 -16.83 -12.32 -2.60
C SER A 24 -16.41 -12.49 -1.13
N LYS A 25 -15.21 -12.06 -0.77
CA LYS A 25 -14.83 -11.97 0.65
C LYS A 25 -15.92 -11.16 1.37
N PRO A 26 -16.34 -11.56 2.58
CA PRO A 26 -17.35 -10.80 3.31
C PRO A 26 -16.77 -9.42 3.63
N ARG A 27 -17.54 -8.36 3.36
CA ARG A 27 -17.17 -7.01 3.77
C ARG A 27 -17.01 -6.96 5.28
N VAL A 28 -15.89 -6.41 5.76
CA VAL A 28 -15.70 -6.17 7.20
C VAL A 28 -16.63 -5.02 7.60
N SER A 29 -17.45 -5.23 8.63
CA SER A 29 -18.24 -4.14 9.20
C SER A 29 -17.35 -3.30 10.11
N MET A 30 -17.33 -1.98 9.87
CA MET A 30 -16.65 -1.05 10.77
C MET A 30 -17.23 -1.15 12.19
N ALA A 31 -16.36 -1.03 13.21
CA ALA A 31 -16.79 -0.95 14.59
C ALA A 31 -17.66 0.31 14.81
N ASP A 32 -18.72 0.19 15.62
CA ASP A 32 -19.58 1.30 15.98
C ASP A 32 -18.76 2.43 16.64
N GLY A 33 -18.86 3.66 16.12
CA GLY A 33 -18.16 4.81 16.63
C GLY A 33 -16.72 4.98 16.12
N MET A 34 -16.25 4.19 15.17
CA MET A 34 -14.97 4.41 14.50
C MET A 34 -14.97 5.76 13.77
N ARG A 35 -13.88 6.51 13.91
CA ARG A 35 -13.67 7.77 13.19
C ARG A 35 -13.56 7.50 11.71
N THR A 36 -14.03 8.42 10.89
CA THR A 36 -14.01 8.25 9.43
C THR A 36 -13.43 9.47 8.73
N VAL A 37 -12.79 9.22 7.61
CA VAL A 37 -12.35 10.20 6.62
C VAL A 37 -12.84 9.78 5.24
N THR A 38 -12.82 10.69 4.27
CA THR A 38 -13.19 10.39 2.89
C THR A 38 -12.05 10.74 1.95
N ALA A 39 -11.89 9.97 0.88
CA ALA A 39 -10.98 10.30 -0.20
C ALA A 39 -11.52 11.48 -1.04
N PHE A 40 -10.65 12.33 -1.57
CA PHE A 40 -11.04 13.38 -2.52
C PHE A 40 -10.88 12.92 -3.98
N ALA A 41 -10.10 11.86 -4.22
CA ALA A 41 -9.92 11.23 -5.52
C ALA A 41 -9.64 9.73 -5.33
N GLU A 42 -9.88 8.99 -6.40
CA GLU A 42 -9.49 7.58 -6.50
C GLU A 42 -8.84 7.35 -7.87
N THR A 43 -7.95 6.37 -7.94
CA THR A 43 -7.33 6.02 -9.21
C THR A 43 -8.28 5.21 -10.08
N GLN A 44 -8.08 5.28 -11.39
CA GLN A 44 -8.62 4.26 -12.26
C GLN A 44 -8.18 2.89 -11.74
N PRO A 45 -9.08 1.88 -11.76
CA PRO A 45 -8.72 0.54 -11.32
C PRO A 45 -7.50 -0.01 -12.05
N VAL A 46 -6.70 -0.84 -11.37
CA VAL A 46 -5.65 -1.60 -12.05
C VAL A 46 -6.26 -2.47 -13.15
N PRO A 47 -5.53 -2.73 -14.25
CA PRO A 47 -6.11 -3.48 -15.38
C PRO A 47 -6.46 -4.93 -15.07
N ASP A 48 -5.73 -5.53 -14.15
CA ASP A 48 -5.89 -6.95 -13.81
C ASP A 48 -6.94 -7.10 -12.70
N ASP A 49 -7.69 -8.19 -12.76
CA ASP A 49 -8.73 -8.55 -11.82
C ASP A 49 -8.18 -9.25 -10.58
N ASP A 50 -9.08 -9.54 -9.63
CA ASP A 50 -8.77 -10.23 -8.39
C ASP A 50 -7.83 -9.40 -7.49
N ASP A 51 -7.01 -10.02 -6.67
CA ASP A 51 -6.03 -9.40 -5.78
C ASP A 51 -4.81 -8.89 -6.58
N ALA A 52 -4.91 -7.66 -7.10
CA ALA A 52 -3.95 -7.11 -8.05
C ALA A 52 -3.30 -5.80 -7.63
N ALA A 53 -4.02 -4.83 -7.08
CA ALA A 53 -3.40 -3.63 -6.49
C ALA A 53 -2.82 -3.95 -5.11
N ASP A 54 -1.69 -3.31 -4.76
CA ASP A 54 -1.05 -3.54 -3.46
C ASP A 54 -0.50 -2.23 -2.87
N ASP A 55 0.66 -1.81 -3.27
CA ASP A 55 1.43 -0.79 -2.58
C ASP A 55 1.58 0.48 -3.41
N PRO A 56 1.22 1.65 -2.86
CA PRO A 56 1.41 2.93 -3.52
C PRO A 56 2.72 3.61 -3.14
N TYR A 57 3.17 4.56 -3.98
CA TYR A 57 4.21 5.52 -3.65
C TYR A 57 3.85 6.91 -4.19
N ILE A 58 4.03 7.97 -3.39
CA ILE A 58 3.68 9.34 -3.74
C ILE A 58 4.94 10.11 -4.17
N MET A 59 4.97 10.56 -5.41
CA MET A 59 6.04 11.35 -5.99
C MET A 59 5.61 12.82 -6.10
N VAL A 60 6.16 13.68 -5.25
CA VAL A 60 5.93 15.14 -5.32
C VAL A 60 7.26 15.82 -5.61
N THR A 61 7.36 16.51 -6.73
CA THR A 61 8.56 17.27 -7.10
C THR A 61 8.69 18.52 -6.24
N PRO A 62 9.88 19.16 -6.19
CA PRO A 62 10.04 20.45 -5.51
C PRO A 62 9.14 21.57 -6.05
N THR A 63 8.62 21.43 -7.27
CA THR A 63 7.66 22.37 -7.89
C THR A 63 6.20 22.04 -7.57
N GLY A 64 5.93 20.90 -6.94
CA GLY A 64 4.60 20.46 -6.53
C GLY A 64 3.89 19.57 -7.55
N ASP A 65 4.57 19.19 -8.65
CA ASP A 65 4.00 18.22 -9.60
C ASP A 65 3.91 16.85 -8.91
N THR A 66 2.76 16.21 -9.03
CA THR A 66 2.46 15.00 -8.27
C THR A 66 2.09 13.86 -9.20
N VAL A 67 2.75 12.72 -9.00
CA VAL A 67 2.45 11.43 -9.62
C VAL A 67 2.31 10.39 -8.51
N VAL A 68 1.30 9.55 -8.59
CA VAL A 68 1.12 8.38 -7.73
C VAL A 68 1.56 7.15 -8.52
N ALA A 69 2.48 6.37 -7.97
CA ALA A 69 2.73 5.02 -8.45
C ALA A 69 1.91 4.03 -7.62
N GLY A 70 1.48 2.95 -8.24
CA GLY A 70 0.84 1.84 -7.55
C GLY A 70 1.29 0.52 -8.15
N THR A 71 1.51 -0.48 -7.33
CA THR A 71 1.84 -1.81 -7.84
C THR A 71 0.61 -2.51 -8.40
N ASN A 72 0.87 -3.30 -9.42
CA ASN A 72 -0.03 -4.32 -9.90
C ASN A 72 0.68 -5.66 -9.74
N LYS A 73 0.31 -6.41 -8.71
CA LYS A 73 0.94 -7.70 -8.33
C LYS A 73 0.96 -8.75 -9.45
N ARG A 74 0.29 -8.44 -10.57
CA ARG A 74 0.21 -9.35 -11.72
C ARG A 74 1.06 -8.90 -12.90
N ARG A 75 1.42 -7.59 -12.94
CA ARG A 75 2.00 -7.00 -14.15
C ARG A 75 3.22 -6.11 -13.91
N GLY A 76 3.23 -5.28 -12.86
CA GLY A 76 4.32 -4.36 -12.60
C GLY A 76 3.89 -3.09 -11.89
N VAL A 77 4.13 -1.92 -12.47
CA VAL A 77 3.85 -0.63 -11.85
C VAL A 77 2.99 0.24 -12.76
N GLU A 78 1.94 0.81 -12.19
CA GLU A 78 1.05 1.78 -12.82
C GLU A 78 1.36 3.18 -12.30
N LEU A 79 1.31 4.20 -13.14
CA LEU A 79 1.44 5.61 -12.75
C LEU A 79 0.14 6.35 -12.97
N TYR A 80 -0.25 7.15 -11.98
CA TYR A 80 -1.49 7.91 -11.97
C TYR A 80 -1.23 9.40 -11.72
N SER A 81 -2.05 10.25 -12.32
CA SER A 81 -2.14 11.66 -11.93
C SER A 81 -2.79 11.79 -10.54
N LEU A 82 -2.64 12.96 -9.89
CA LEU A 82 -3.32 13.25 -8.63
C LEU A 82 -4.86 13.20 -8.74
N GLY A 83 -5.42 13.37 -9.94
CA GLY A 83 -6.85 13.17 -10.21
C GLY A 83 -7.22 11.71 -10.52
N GLY A 84 -6.32 10.75 -10.29
CA GLY A 84 -6.57 9.32 -10.42
C GLY A 84 -6.49 8.75 -11.83
N GLN A 85 -6.19 9.54 -12.85
CA GLN A 85 -6.04 9.02 -14.21
C GLN A 85 -4.75 8.25 -14.38
N ARG A 86 -4.79 7.04 -14.92
CA ARG A 86 -3.61 6.27 -15.31
C ARG A 86 -2.92 6.94 -16.51
N ILE A 87 -1.64 7.28 -16.33
CA ILE A 87 -0.89 8.09 -17.29
C ILE A 87 0.31 7.37 -17.89
N ALA A 88 0.84 6.34 -17.20
CA ALA A 88 1.88 5.47 -17.73
C ALA A 88 1.87 4.13 -16.97
N SER A 89 2.59 3.13 -17.45
CA SER A 89 2.83 1.86 -16.77
C SER A 89 4.08 1.18 -17.29
N ILE A 90 4.58 0.18 -16.55
CA ILE A 90 5.63 -0.71 -16.98
C ILE A 90 5.29 -2.15 -16.63
N ASP A 91 5.34 -3.04 -17.62
CA ASP A 91 5.19 -4.48 -17.45
C ASP A 91 6.57 -5.06 -17.09
N SER A 92 6.77 -5.36 -15.79
CA SER A 92 8.04 -5.92 -15.30
C SER A 92 7.86 -7.23 -14.54
N GLY A 93 6.64 -7.74 -14.45
CA GLY A 93 6.30 -8.95 -13.72
C GLY A 93 5.55 -8.64 -12.41
N ARG A 94 5.53 -9.60 -11.51
CA ARG A 94 4.77 -9.54 -10.25
C ARG A 94 5.49 -8.67 -9.21
N VAL A 95 5.31 -7.36 -9.27
CA VAL A 95 5.85 -6.43 -8.28
C VAL A 95 4.88 -6.33 -7.10
N ASN A 96 5.36 -6.62 -5.88
CA ASN A 96 4.56 -6.53 -4.66
C ASN A 96 4.60 -5.10 -4.10
N ASN A 97 5.68 -4.71 -3.43
CA ASN A 97 5.82 -3.39 -2.83
C ASN A 97 6.75 -2.50 -3.65
N ILE A 98 6.55 -1.20 -3.54
CA ILE A 98 7.40 -0.14 -4.11
C ILE A 98 7.65 0.95 -3.09
N ASP A 99 8.84 1.53 -3.15
CA ASP A 99 9.15 2.77 -2.44
C ASP A 99 10.26 3.52 -3.19
N GLY A 100 10.51 4.79 -2.86
CA GLY A 100 11.46 5.56 -3.64
C GLY A 100 11.97 6.83 -3.00
N ILE A 101 12.83 7.49 -3.76
CA ILE A 101 13.42 8.77 -3.39
C ILE A 101 13.45 9.73 -4.59
N TYR A 102 13.39 11.03 -4.30
CA TYR A 102 13.68 12.05 -5.30
C TYR A 102 15.18 12.24 -5.47
N ASP A 103 15.68 12.06 -6.69
CA ASP A 103 17.08 12.33 -7.03
C ASP A 103 17.19 13.76 -7.59
N VAL A 104 17.78 14.63 -6.79
CA VAL A 104 17.97 16.05 -7.14
C VAL A 104 18.88 16.22 -8.36
N GLN A 105 19.84 15.30 -8.58
CA GLN A 105 20.82 15.43 -9.66
C GLN A 105 20.19 15.15 -11.02
N SER A 106 19.33 14.14 -11.10
CA SER A 106 18.61 13.77 -12.30
C SER A 106 17.24 14.46 -12.45
N ALA A 107 16.81 15.20 -11.42
CA ALA A 107 15.46 15.78 -11.30
C ALA A 107 14.36 14.75 -11.60
N SER A 108 14.49 13.55 -11.05
CA SER A 108 13.59 12.42 -11.27
C SER A 108 13.45 11.59 -9.99
N PHE A 109 12.50 10.68 -9.97
CA PHE A 109 12.38 9.72 -8.88
C PHE A 109 13.09 8.43 -9.24
N ARG A 110 13.78 7.85 -8.26
CA ARG A 110 14.29 6.50 -8.28
C ARG A 110 13.45 5.67 -7.34
N ILE A 111 12.75 4.68 -7.87
CA ILE A 111 11.91 3.77 -7.10
C ILE A 111 12.43 2.35 -7.20
N ALA A 112 12.28 1.60 -6.12
CA ALA A 112 12.61 0.18 -6.06
C ALA A 112 11.32 -0.62 -5.92
N GLY A 113 11.28 -1.82 -6.49
CA GLY A 113 10.16 -2.74 -6.35
C GLY A 113 10.61 -4.17 -6.10
N SER A 114 9.88 -4.88 -5.24
CA SER A 114 10.11 -6.30 -4.96
C SER A 114 9.44 -7.15 -6.03
N ASN A 115 10.24 -7.73 -6.95
CA ASN A 115 9.73 -8.51 -8.08
C ASN A 115 9.68 -10.01 -7.76
N ARG A 116 8.49 -10.51 -7.57
CA ARG A 116 8.20 -11.93 -7.24
C ARG A 116 8.35 -12.87 -8.45
N THR A 117 8.32 -12.34 -9.69
CA THR A 117 8.50 -13.16 -10.90
C THR A 117 9.95 -13.58 -11.07
N THR A 118 10.88 -12.67 -10.82
CA THR A 118 12.31 -12.86 -11.07
C THR A 118 13.10 -13.10 -9.78
N THR A 119 12.48 -12.92 -8.60
CA THR A 119 13.14 -12.93 -7.29
C THR A 119 14.25 -11.90 -7.23
N GLN A 120 13.91 -10.66 -7.62
CA GLN A 120 14.84 -9.54 -7.74
C GLN A 120 14.27 -8.30 -7.07
N VAL A 121 15.13 -7.34 -6.77
CA VAL A 121 14.75 -5.94 -6.69
C VAL A 121 14.89 -5.35 -8.08
N ASP A 122 13.83 -4.72 -8.57
CA ASP A 122 13.84 -3.88 -9.75
C ASP A 122 13.98 -2.41 -9.35
N VAL A 123 14.86 -1.67 -10.01
CA VAL A 123 15.03 -0.23 -9.79
C VAL A 123 14.59 0.51 -11.04
N TYR A 124 13.63 1.40 -10.86
CA TYR A 124 13.07 2.21 -11.94
C TYR A 124 13.46 3.67 -11.78
N GLN A 125 13.52 4.37 -12.91
CA GLN A 125 13.54 5.82 -12.97
C GLN A 125 12.16 6.32 -13.43
N VAL A 126 11.61 7.30 -12.70
CA VAL A 126 10.35 7.97 -13.06
C VAL A 126 10.60 9.45 -13.24
N THR A 127 10.24 9.98 -14.41
CA THR A 127 10.19 11.41 -14.69
C THR A 127 8.76 11.91 -14.61
N THR A 128 8.55 13.19 -14.27
CA THR A 128 7.23 13.81 -14.16
C THR A 128 6.90 14.75 -15.32
N GLU A 129 7.91 15.18 -16.09
CA GLU A 129 7.75 16.02 -17.30
C GLU A 129 8.74 15.62 -18.40
N PRO A 130 8.34 14.86 -19.42
CA PRO A 130 7.06 14.11 -19.48
C PRO A 130 7.02 12.97 -18.47
N VAL A 131 5.81 12.56 -18.08
CA VAL A 131 5.67 11.39 -17.21
C VAL A 131 6.10 10.14 -17.97
N ALA A 132 7.09 9.45 -17.41
CA ALA A 132 7.59 8.19 -17.95
C ALA A 132 8.22 7.35 -16.84
N ILE A 133 8.14 6.03 -16.99
CA ILE A 133 8.82 5.05 -16.13
C ILE A 133 9.68 4.13 -16.98
N SER A 134 10.87 3.83 -16.49
CA SER A 134 11.79 2.89 -17.14
C SER A 134 12.56 2.08 -16.12
N LEU A 135 12.75 0.79 -16.39
CA LEU A 135 13.62 -0.08 -15.60
C LEU A 135 15.08 0.30 -15.88
N THR A 136 15.85 0.58 -14.85
CA THR A 136 17.25 1.01 -14.97
C THR A 136 18.22 -0.10 -14.59
N THR A 137 17.89 -0.89 -13.57
CA THR A 137 18.69 -2.04 -13.14
C THR A 137 17.83 -3.02 -12.35
N SER A 138 18.30 -4.25 -12.22
CA SER A 138 17.75 -5.28 -11.34
C SER A 138 18.88 -6.07 -10.73
N PHE A 139 18.67 -6.60 -9.52
CA PHE A 139 19.64 -7.49 -8.89
C PHE A 139 18.95 -8.65 -8.16
N ASP A 140 19.60 -9.83 -8.19
CA ASP A 140 19.09 -11.06 -7.61
C ASP A 140 19.11 -11.01 -6.08
N LEU A 141 18.09 -11.60 -5.47
CA LEU A 141 17.98 -11.75 -4.02
C LEU A 141 18.11 -13.22 -3.62
N PRO A 142 18.85 -13.54 -2.55
CA PRO A 142 18.90 -14.87 -1.97
C PRO A 142 17.67 -15.14 -1.06
N LEU A 143 16.53 -14.52 -1.37
CA LEU A 143 15.27 -14.69 -0.69
C LEU A 143 14.39 -15.70 -1.44
N LYS A 144 13.44 -16.28 -0.73
CA LYS A 144 12.54 -17.26 -1.34
C LYS A 144 11.46 -16.59 -2.20
N GLU A 145 10.85 -15.56 -1.70
CA GLU A 145 9.87 -14.74 -2.39
C GLU A 145 9.96 -13.30 -1.86
N PRO A 146 10.56 -12.35 -2.61
CA PRO A 146 10.63 -10.97 -2.17
C PRO A 146 9.22 -10.40 -2.05
N TYR A 147 8.95 -9.69 -0.94
CA TYR A 147 7.62 -9.27 -0.56
C TYR A 147 7.62 -7.79 -0.15
N GLY A 148 7.54 -7.46 1.15
CA GLY A 148 7.63 -6.09 1.61
C GLY A 148 8.91 -5.38 1.19
N LEU A 149 8.82 -4.07 0.91
CA LEU A 149 9.99 -3.27 0.52
C LEU A 149 9.83 -1.83 0.98
N CYS A 150 10.91 -1.23 1.49
CA CYS A 150 11.03 0.20 1.74
C CYS A 150 12.45 0.67 1.50
N VAL A 151 12.67 1.99 1.39
CA VAL A 151 13.98 2.52 1.05
C VAL A 151 14.41 3.67 1.94
N SER A 152 15.73 3.87 1.98
CA SER A 152 16.38 5.09 2.44
C SER A 152 17.18 5.72 1.28
N PRO A 153 17.75 6.91 1.45
CA PRO A 153 18.63 7.49 0.43
C PRO A 153 19.81 6.60 0.02
N THR A 154 20.22 5.66 0.88
CA THR A 154 21.42 4.83 0.69
C THR A 154 21.11 3.34 0.52
N HIS A 155 19.98 2.84 1.05
CA HIS A 155 19.69 1.42 1.11
C HIS A 155 18.25 1.09 0.70
N ILE A 156 18.07 -0.11 0.21
CA ILE A 156 16.79 -0.78 -0.02
C ILE A 156 16.67 -1.88 1.03
N TYR A 157 15.55 -1.94 1.72
CA TYR A 157 15.20 -3.00 2.65
C TYR A 157 14.12 -3.85 2.00
N VAL A 158 14.35 -5.16 1.90
CA VAL A 158 13.41 -6.07 1.26
C VAL A 158 13.20 -7.28 2.14
N GLY A 159 11.94 -7.58 2.38
CA GLY A 159 11.47 -8.71 3.18
C GLY A 159 11.08 -9.91 2.35
N ASP A 160 10.88 -11.04 3.02
CA ASP A 160 10.22 -12.21 2.45
C ASP A 160 9.12 -12.75 3.38
N LYS A 161 8.37 -13.73 2.88
CA LYS A 161 7.28 -14.38 3.64
C LYS A 161 7.75 -15.28 4.79
N ASP A 162 9.02 -15.57 4.88
CA ASP A 162 9.60 -16.37 5.96
C ASP A 162 10.14 -15.47 7.10
N GLY A 163 9.87 -14.15 7.08
CA GLY A 163 10.24 -13.20 8.13
C GLY A 163 11.68 -12.69 8.05
N VAL A 164 12.34 -12.84 6.92
CA VAL A 164 13.70 -12.31 6.70
C VAL A 164 13.62 -10.95 6.01
N VAL A 165 14.26 -9.93 6.58
CA VAL A 165 14.41 -8.60 5.97
C VAL A 165 15.89 -8.31 5.75
N GLN A 166 16.26 -7.96 4.52
CA GLN A 166 17.65 -7.71 4.12
C GLN A 166 17.85 -6.28 3.62
N ALA A 167 18.97 -5.68 4.03
CA ALA A 167 19.40 -4.37 3.55
C ALA A 167 20.40 -4.50 2.39
N TRP A 168 20.16 -3.77 1.31
CA TRP A 168 20.98 -3.75 0.10
C TRP A 168 21.27 -2.33 -0.34
N THR A 169 22.39 -2.09 -1.02
CA THR A 169 22.61 -0.81 -1.70
C THR A 169 21.76 -0.70 -2.96
N TRP A 170 21.56 0.51 -3.45
CA TRP A 170 20.82 0.78 -4.68
C TRP A 170 21.47 0.18 -5.96
N ASP A 171 22.72 -0.20 -5.91
CA ASP A 171 23.48 -0.89 -6.97
C ASP A 171 23.57 -2.41 -6.75
N GLY A 172 22.83 -2.95 -5.77
CA GLY A 172 22.71 -4.37 -5.54
C GLY A 172 23.87 -5.02 -4.78
N GLN A 173 24.68 -4.23 -4.04
CA GLN A 173 25.67 -4.80 -3.14
C GLN A 173 25.00 -5.19 -1.82
N GLY A 174 25.21 -6.45 -1.39
CA GLY A 174 24.60 -6.90 -0.12
C GLY A 174 24.47 -8.43 -0.03
N PRO A 175 23.69 -8.93 0.97
CA PRO A 175 23.06 -8.11 2.01
C PRO A 175 24.07 -7.51 2.98
N ILE A 176 23.86 -6.22 3.33
CA ILE A 176 24.69 -5.48 4.26
C ILE A 176 24.27 -5.76 5.71
N ALA A 177 22.97 -5.94 5.91
CA ALA A 177 22.36 -6.36 7.16
C ALA A 177 21.22 -7.35 6.88
N THR A 178 20.94 -8.18 7.87
CA THR A 178 19.80 -9.12 7.83
C THR A 178 19.13 -9.11 9.19
N PHE A 179 17.82 -8.93 9.19
CA PHE A 179 16.94 -9.00 10.36
C PHE A 179 16.03 -10.20 10.19
N THR A 180 15.66 -10.86 11.30
CA THR A 180 14.81 -12.04 11.26
C THR A 180 13.69 -11.89 12.28
N PHE A 181 12.47 -12.10 11.84
CA PHE A 181 11.24 -12.11 12.59
C PHE A 181 10.67 -13.53 12.63
N GLU A 182 9.65 -13.78 13.44
CA GLU A 182 9.13 -15.14 13.63
C GLU A 182 8.18 -15.57 12.51
N SER A 183 7.57 -14.59 11.80
CA SER A 183 6.58 -14.84 10.75
C SER A 183 6.68 -13.80 9.61
N GLN A 184 5.77 -13.88 8.68
CA GLN A 184 5.69 -13.01 7.50
C GLN A 184 5.77 -11.53 7.87
N THR A 185 6.57 -10.79 7.12
CA THR A 185 6.68 -9.34 7.21
C THR A 185 6.32 -8.72 5.87
N GLU A 186 5.60 -7.58 5.90
CA GLU A 186 5.27 -6.87 4.68
C GLU A 186 5.60 -5.38 4.77
N GLY A 187 4.74 -4.56 5.37
CA GLY A 187 4.97 -3.13 5.46
C GLY A 187 6.29 -2.79 6.15
N CYS A 188 7.05 -1.87 5.56
CA CYS A 188 8.18 -1.28 6.26
C CYS A 188 8.35 0.18 5.90
N VAL A 189 9.06 0.93 6.77
CA VAL A 189 9.44 2.32 6.50
C VAL A 189 10.70 2.69 7.25
N VAL A 190 11.54 3.53 6.64
CA VAL A 190 12.79 4.01 7.26
C VAL A 190 12.60 5.41 7.81
N ASP A 191 12.74 5.57 9.13
CA ASP A 191 12.91 6.88 9.73
C ASP A 191 14.37 7.35 9.59
N THR A 192 14.64 8.11 8.55
CA THR A 192 15.98 8.64 8.30
C THR A 192 16.44 9.70 9.29
N ARG A 193 15.50 10.27 10.10
CA ARG A 193 15.83 11.26 11.13
C ARG A 193 16.45 10.62 12.38
N ASN A 194 15.94 9.45 12.74
CA ASN A 194 16.39 8.71 13.94
C ASN A 194 17.24 7.47 13.59
N ASN A 195 17.43 7.17 12.30
CA ASN A 195 18.15 5.99 11.82
C ASN A 195 17.51 4.68 12.32
N ASP A 196 16.19 4.62 12.20
CA ASP A 196 15.38 3.45 12.57
C ASP A 196 14.66 2.88 11.34
N LEU A 197 14.47 1.57 11.33
CA LEU A 197 13.58 0.86 10.41
C LEU A 197 12.38 0.35 11.20
N TYR A 198 11.18 0.61 10.71
CA TYR A 198 9.96 0.00 11.22
C TYR A 198 9.51 -1.10 10.28
N VAL A 199 9.12 -2.25 10.84
CA VAL A 199 8.72 -3.45 10.08
C VAL A 199 7.42 -3.98 10.66
N GLY A 200 6.42 -4.18 9.82
CA GLY A 200 5.19 -4.90 10.15
C GLY A 200 5.43 -6.40 10.07
N GLU A 201 5.27 -7.12 11.19
CA GLU A 201 5.12 -8.56 11.24
C GLU A 201 3.62 -8.84 11.38
N GLU A 202 2.98 -9.35 10.33
CA GLU A 202 1.53 -9.28 10.09
C GLU A 202 0.65 -9.59 11.31
N MET A 203 0.91 -10.72 11.97
CA MET A 203 0.10 -11.16 13.12
C MET A 203 0.67 -10.75 14.48
N THR A 204 1.85 -10.12 14.52
CA THR A 204 2.56 -9.78 15.77
C THR A 204 2.48 -8.29 16.08
N GLY A 205 2.69 -7.43 15.07
CA GLY A 205 2.70 -5.98 15.23
C GLY A 205 3.84 -5.28 14.51
N ILE A 206 4.17 -4.09 14.98
CA ILE A 206 5.19 -3.23 14.37
C ILE A 206 6.46 -3.32 15.21
N TRP A 207 7.55 -3.69 14.57
CA TRP A 207 8.88 -3.71 15.16
C TRP A 207 9.65 -2.43 14.83
N ARG A 208 10.41 -1.92 15.81
CA ARG A 208 11.43 -0.89 15.62
C ARG A 208 12.80 -1.56 15.64
N VAL A 209 13.57 -1.32 14.60
CA VAL A 209 14.94 -1.82 14.40
C VAL A 209 15.88 -0.63 14.31
N ALA A 210 16.74 -0.43 15.30
CA ALA A 210 17.77 0.57 15.22
C ALA A 210 18.83 0.16 14.17
N LEU A 211 19.12 1.05 13.23
CA LEU A 211 20.09 0.79 12.16
C LEU A 211 21.55 1.08 12.59
N ASP A 212 21.85 0.90 13.88
CA ASP A 212 23.18 1.02 14.48
C ASP A 212 24.00 -0.29 14.43
N GLY A 213 23.33 -1.40 14.09
CA GLY A 213 23.92 -2.74 14.02
C GLY A 213 24.16 -3.41 15.38
N GLU A 214 23.78 -2.78 16.48
CA GLU A 214 24.07 -3.26 17.86
C GLU A 214 22.80 -3.48 18.67
N THR A 215 21.81 -2.59 18.52
CA THR A 215 20.56 -2.64 19.30
C THR A 215 19.60 -3.69 18.75
N PRO A 216 19.13 -4.66 19.56
CA PRO A 216 18.14 -5.63 19.12
C PRO A 216 16.81 -4.98 18.73
N PRO A 217 16.05 -5.55 17.78
CA PRO A 217 14.70 -5.12 17.49
C PRO A 217 13.82 -5.08 18.75
N SER A 218 12.94 -4.09 18.83
CA SER A 218 11.98 -3.94 19.91
C SER A 218 10.58 -3.75 19.35
N LEU A 219 9.57 -4.34 20.00
CA LEU A 219 8.18 -4.20 19.59
C LEU A 219 7.73 -2.76 19.87
N PHE A 220 7.34 -2.04 18.81
CA PHE A 220 6.83 -0.67 18.86
C PHE A 220 5.34 -0.64 19.19
N ALA A 221 4.55 -1.48 18.49
CA ALA A 221 3.13 -1.66 18.75
C ALA A 221 2.74 -3.12 18.48
N ALA A 222 2.03 -3.75 19.43
CA ALA A 222 1.53 -5.11 19.26
C ALA A 222 0.16 -5.12 18.58
N THR A 223 -0.15 -6.18 17.85
CA THR A 223 -1.52 -6.45 17.43
C THR A 223 -2.41 -6.80 18.63
N ASP A 224 -3.65 -6.37 18.56
CA ASP A 224 -4.71 -6.77 19.49
C ASP A 224 -6.08 -6.78 18.76
N ASP A 225 -7.13 -7.19 19.47
CA ASP A 225 -8.47 -7.31 18.86
C ASP A 225 -9.21 -5.96 18.70
N GLN A 226 -8.60 -4.82 19.05
CA GLN A 226 -9.27 -3.52 19.13
C GLN A 226 -8.50 -2.37 18.45
N ASN A 227 -7.20 -2.29 18.69
CA ASN A 227 -6.38 -1.16 18.23
C ASN A 227 -5.72 -1.46 16.88
N LEU A 228 -4.69 -2.28 16.88
CA LEU A 228 -4.03 -2.74 15.68
C LEU A 228 -4.43 -4.19 15.46
N VAL A 229 -5.38 -4.42 14.56
CA VAL A 229 -5.87 -5.77 14.25
C VAL A 229 -5.02 -6.37 13.14
N GLY A 230 -4.44 -7.54 13.35
CA GLY A 230 -3.71 -8.26 12.28
C GLY A 230 -4.62 -8.59 11.08
N ASP A 231 -4.16 -8.54 9.90
CA ASP A 231 -2.79 -8.39 9.42
C ASP A 231 -2.31 -6.92 9.47
N VAL A 232 -1.04 -6.72 9.84
CA VAL A 232 -0.37 -5.41 9.74
C VAL A 232 0.29 -5.33 8.38
N GLU A 233 -0.30 -4.52 7.50
CA GLU A 233 0.14 -4.35 6.11
C GLU A 233 0.99 -3.09 5.93
N GLY A 234 0.62 -2.16 5.08
CA GLY A 234 1.39 -0.96 4.78
C GLY A 234 1.79 -0.13 6.02
N LEU A 235 3.02 0.35 6.02
CA LEU A 235 3.55 1.29 7.02
C LEU A 235 4.17 2.50 6.32
N ASP A 236 3.89 3.71 6.81
CA ASP A 236 4.64 4.91 6.38
C ASP A 236 4.69 5.97 7.48
N ILE A 237 5.61 6.94 7.34
CA ILE A 237 5.85 7.99 8.33
C ILE A 237 5.55 9.37 7.76
N TYR A 238 4.60 10.06 8.38
CA TYR A 238 4.41 11.49 8.17
C TYR A 238 5.33 12.30 9.10
N HIS A 239 6.29 12.99 8.52
CA HIS A 239 7.17 13.89 9.25
C HIS A 239 6.59 15.31 9.32
N GLY A 240 5.76 15.58 10.31
CA GLY A 240 5.20 16.92 10.55
C GLY A 240 6.19 17.90 11.20
N GLU A 241 5.75 19.15 11.39
CA GLU A 241 6.56 20.20 12.00
C GLU A 241 6.78 20.00 13.51
N SER A 242 5.74 19.54 14.22
CA SER A 242 5.74 19.38 15.68
C SER A 242 5.87 17.93 16.13
N ARG A 243 5.50 16.98 15.31
CA ARG A 243 5.57 15.53 15.58
C ARG A 243 5.73 14.74 14.29
N SER A 244 6.28 13.55 14.41
CA SER A 244 6.25 12.53 13.38
C SER A 244 5.20 11.48 13.74
N VAL A 245 4.48 10.98 12.75
CA VAL A 245 3.39 10.01 12.91
C VAL A 245 3.70 8.78 12.09
N LEU A 246 3.74 7.62 12.72
CA LEU A 246 3.72 6.33 12.03
C LEU A 246 2.27 5.98 11.75
N LEU A 247 1.94 5.74 10.49
CA LEU A 247 0.65 5.24 10.06
C LEU A 247 0.79 3.77 9.68
N ALA A 248 -0.17 2.96 10.09
CA ALA A 248 -0.24 1.53 9.78
C ALA A 248 -1.59 1.17 9.17
N SER A 249 -1.58 0.32 8.15
CA SER A 249 -2.77 -0.37 7.66
C SER A 249 -3.06 -1.56 8.58
N SER A 250 -4.28 -1.62 9.11
CA SER A 250 -4.82 -2.70 9.94
C SER A 250 -5.86 -3.44 9.10
N GLN A 251 -5.39 -4.39 8.27
CA GLN A 251 -6.23 -5.04 7.27
C GLN A 251 -7.35 -5.84 7.91
N GLY A 252 -7.09 -6.50 9.05
CA GLY A 252 -8.05 -7.38 9.71
C GLY A 252 -9.38 -6.72 10.08
N ASP A 253 -9.42 -5.38 10.22
CA ASP A 253 -10.65 -4.62 10.41
C ASP A 253 -10.81 -3.44 9.45
N SER A 254 -10.03 -3.40 8.36
CA SER A 254 -10.07 -2.40 7.31
C SER A 254 -9.96 -0.97 7.85
N SER A 255 -9.03 -0.74 8.75
CA SER A 255 -8.78 0.54 9.41
C SER A 255 -7.31 0.97 9.31
N TYR A 256 -7.05 2.18 9.74
CA TYR A 256 -5.70 2.75 9.81
C TYR A 256 -5.43 3.23 11.22
N VAL A 257 -4.23 2.93 11.73
CA VAL A 257 -3.83 3.31 13.08
C VAL A 257 -2.65 4.27 13.00
N ALA A 258 -2.79 5.43 13.64
CA ALA A 258 -1.75 6.45 13.72
C ALA A 258 -1.10 6.44 15.10
N TYR A 259 0.23 6.44 15.13
CA TYR A 259 1.03 6.47 16.35
C TYR A 259 1.94 7.68 16.37
N ASP A 260 2.12 8.30 17.53
CA ASP A 260 3.22 9.23 17.75
C ASP A 260 4.55 8.46 17.68
N LEU A 261 5.42 8.84 16.75
CA LEU A 261 6.64 8.09 16.47
C LEU A 261 7.62 8.08 17.64
N ALA A 262 7.61 9.13 18.48
CA ALA A 262 8.54 9.26 19.58
C ALA A 262 8.11 8.50 20.83
N SER A 263 6.81 8.47 21.11
CA SER A 263 6.24 7.87 22.32
C SER A 263 5.58 6.52 22.11
N ALA A 264 5.34 6.11 20.87
CA ALA A 264 4.50 4.96 20.50
C ALA A 264 3.03 5.07 20.99
N GLU A 265 2.59 6.28 21.41
CA GLU A 265 1.21 6.50 21.82
C GLU A 265 0.30 6.48 20.57
N GLN A 266 -0.80 5.74 20.64
CA GLN A 266 -1.81 5.75 19.60
C GLN A 266 -2.53 7.11 19.60
N LEU A 267 -2.48 7.80 18.47
CA LEU A 267 -3.10 9.12 18.27
C LEU A 267 -4.53 9.00 17.76
N ALA A 268 -4.77 8.04 16.86
CA ALA A 268 -6.08 7.80 16.27
C ALA A 268 -6.17 6.40 15.68
N LYS A 269 -7.42 5.94 15.55
CA LYS A 269 -7.82 4.85 14.66
C LYS A 269 -8.98 5.34 13.82
N PHE A 270 -8.94 5.12 12.51
CA PHE A 270 -9.95 5.59 11.59
C PHE A 270 -10.14 4.67 10.39
N ALA A 271 -11.27 4.77 9.73
CA ALA A 271 -11.54 4.10 8.46
C ALA A 271 -11.79 5.14 7.36
N ILE A 272 -11.60 4.74 6.11
CA ILE A 272 -11.96 5.54 4.95
C ILE A 272 -13.32 5.05 4.45
N THR A 273 -14.28 5.97 4.37
CA THR A 273 -15.66 5.66 3.98
C THR A 273 -16.02 6.35 2.68
N SER A 274 -17.13 5.92 2.07
CA SER A 274 -17.68 6.58 0.89
C SER A 274 -17.86 8.08 1.12
N THR A 275 -17.68 8.85 0.05
CA THR A 275 -18.07 10.26 0.02
C THR A 275 -19.58 10.43 0.26
N PRO A 276 -20.05 11.58 0.75
CA PRO A 276 -21.48 11.79 1.03
C PRO A 276 -22.40 11.65 -0.18
N ASP A 277 -21.88 11.75 -1.39
CA ASP A 277 -22.60 11.59 -2.65
C ASP A 277 -22.37 10.24 -3.32
N ASP A 278 -21.67 9.32 -2.62
CA ASP A 278 -21.28 7.99 -3.11
C ASP A 278 -20.50 8.01 -4.44
N SER A 279 -19.84 9.14 -4.74
CA SER A 279 -19.04 9.25 -5.96
C SER A 279 -17.72 8.50 -5.87
N ILE A 280 -17.17 8.35 -4.67
CA ILE A 280 -15.99 7.56 -4.34
C ILE A 280 -16.37 6.67 -3.17
N ASP A 281 -16.12 5.38 -3.26
CA ASP A 281 -16.39 4.44 -2.18
C ASP A 281 -15.29 4.49 -1.08
N GLY A 282 -15.47 3.73 -0.02
CA GLY A 282 -14.47 3.59 1.05
C GLY A 282 -13.39 2.57 0.71
N THR A 283 -12.57 2.23 1.71
CA THR A 283 -11.56 1.18 1.57
C THR A 283 -11.87 -0.03 2.43
N GLN A 284 -11.58 -1.21 1.93
CA GLN A 284 -11.63 -2.47 2.66
C GLN A 284 -10.54 -3.43 2.19
N ASP A 285 -10.16 -4.39 3.03
CA ASP A 285 -9.09 -5.37 2.73
C ASP A 285 -7.81 -4.63 2.29
N THR A 286 -7.38 -3.68 3.13
CA THR A 286 -6.40 -2.65 2.78
C THR A 286 -4.99 -3.19 2.92
N ASP A 287 -4.20 -3.12 1.84
CA ASP A 287 -2.79 -3.51 1.82
C ASP A 287 -1.88 -2.29 2.08
N GLY A 288 -1.16 -1.85 1.06
CA GLY A 288 -0.16 -0.80 1.16
C GLY A 288 -0.70 0.62 1.37
N ILE A 289 0.14 1.46 1.95
CA ILE A 289 -0.10 2.88 2.16
C ILE A 289 1.14 3.70 1.81
N ALA A 290 0.94 4.95 1.40
CA ALA A 290 2.02 5.93 1.25
C ALA A 290 1.61 7.28 1.81
N VAL A 291 2.54 7.96 2.47
CA VAL A 291 2.35 9.29 3.02
C VAL A 291 3.39 10.26 2.45
N SER A 292 2.97 11.44 2.07
CA SER A 292 3.88 12.53 1.69
C SER A 292 3.58 13.77 2.51
N ASN A 293 4.59 14.32 3.18
CA ASN A 293 4.50 15.63 3.84
C ASN A 293 4.90 16.80 2.93
N THR A 294 5.22 16.51 1.66
CA THR A 294 5.57 17.56 0.68
C THR A 294 4.31 18.31 0.28
N ALA A 295 4.33 19.63 0.49
CA ALA A 295 3.20 20.49 0.15
C ALA A 295 2.99 20.58 -1.36
N THR A 296 1.74 20.53 -1.79
CA THR A 296 1.31 20.94 -3.12
C THR A 296 0.45 22.20 -3.04
N SER A 297 0.11 22.81 -4.15
CA SER A 297 -0.72 24.02 -4.15
C SER A 297 -2.11 23.80 -3.55
N ALA A 298 -2.69 22.63 -3.71
CA ALA A 298 -4.01 22.25 -3.21
C ALA A 298 -3.95 21.56 -1.82
N HIS A 299 -2.86 20.85 -1.53
CA HIS A 299 -2.70 20.06 -0.32
C HIS A 299 -1.45 20.49 0.45
N PRO A 300 -1.54 21.61 1.21
CA PRO A 300 -0.38 22.24 1.85
C PRO A 300 0.25 21.42 3.00
N ARG A 301 -0.46 20.39 3.47
CA ARG A 301 0.05 19.45 4.50
C ARG A 301 0.47 18.10 3.90
N GLY A 302 0.36 17.93 2.56
CA GLY A 302 0.68 16.68 1.88
C GLY A 302 -0.51 15.73 1.72
N LEU A 303 -0.22 14.47 1.48
CA LEU A 303 -1.16 13.47 0.99
C LEU A 303 -1.02 12.15 1.73
N LEU A 304 -2.10 11.37 1.75
CA LEU A 304 -2.13 9.95 2.02
C LEU A 304 -2.71 9.23 0.80
N VAL A 305 -2.08 8.14 0.37
CA VAL A 305 -2.63 7.22 -0.63
C VAL A 305 -2.67 5.83 -0.03
N VAL A 306 -3.76 5.12 -0.26
CA VAL A 306 -3.99 3.79 0.30
C VAL A 306 -4.57 2.87 -0.77
N GLN A 307 -4.27 1.58 -0.67
CA GLN A 307 -4.90 0.56 -1.51
C GLN A 307 -6.33 0.29 -1.04
N ASP A 308 -7.22 -0.05 -1.97
CA ASP A 308 -8.58 -0.52 -1.72
C ASP A 308 -8.82 -1.87 -2.38
N GLY A 309 -8.98 -2.89 -1.55
CA GLY A 309 -9.22 -4.28 -1.96
C GLY A 309 -10.64 -4.57 -2.41
N PHE A 310 -11.60 -3.69 -2.12
CA PHE A 310 -13.02 -3.88 -2.43
C PHE A 310 -13.65 -2.69 -3.15
N ASN A 311 -13.04 -2.27 -4.22
CA ASN A 311 -13.51 -1.17 -5.06
C ASN A 311 -14.87 -1.48 -5.72
N VAL A 312 -15.81 -0.54 -5.61
CA VAL A 312 -17.16 -0.65 -6.21
C VAL A 312 -17.56 0.66 -6.89
N ASP A 313 -18.38 0.54 -7.92
CA ASP A 313 -19.01 1.71 -8.53
C ASP A 313 -20.21 2.24 -7.71
N GLN A 314 -20.80 3.36 -8.15
CA GLN A 314 -21.96 3.98 -7.50
C GLN A 314 -23.19 3.07 -7.43
N ASP A 315 -23.28 2.05 -8.29
CA ASP A 315 -24.33 1.02 -8.28
C ASP A 315 -23.96 -0.18 -7.39
N GLN A 316 -22.86 -0.09 -6.63
CA GLN A 316 -22.29 -1.15 -5.77
C GLN A 316 -21.86 -2.41 -6.56
N ARG A 317 -21.48 -2.24 -7.84
CA ARG A 317 -20.89 -3.33 -8.62
C ARG A 317 -19.40 -3.38 -8.38
N ALA A 318 -18.86 -4.58 -8.17
CA ALA A 318 -17.43 -4.77 -8.00
C ALA A 318 -16.65 -4.31 -9.23
N LEU A 319 -15.62 -3.56 -8.99
CA LEU A 319 -14.58 -3.14 -9.94
C LEU A 319 -13.25 -3.83 -9.57
N ASN A 320 -12.25 -3.73 -10.44
CA ASN A 320 -10.90 -4.08 -10.06
C ASN A 320 -10.40 -3.13 -8.96
N GLN A 321 -9.47 -3.60 -8.17
CA GLN A 321 -8.86 -2.84 -7.07
C GLN A 321 -8.22 -1.53 -7.56
N ASN A 322 -8.13 -0.54 -6.68
CA ASN A 322 -7.57 0.78 -6.98
C ASN A 322 -6.86 1.38 -5.76
N PHE A 323 -6.54 2.68 -5.85
CA PHE A 323 -5.97 3.44 -4.74
C PHE A 323 -6.84 4.66 -4.46
N LYS A 324 -7.06 4.97 -3.18
CA LYS A 324 -7.75 6.18 -2.71
C LYS A 324 -6.75 7.25 -2.31
N ILE A 325 -7.03 8.50 -2.64
CA ILE A 325 -6.15 9.65 -2.41
C ILE A 325 -6.83 10.63 -1.45
N LEU A 326 -6.15 10.93 -0.34
CA LEU A 326 -6.66 11.77 0.73
C LEU A 326 -5.75 12.98 0.98
N ASP A 327 -6.34 14.07 1.44
CA ASP A 327 -5.60 15.20 2.00
C ASP A 327 -5.16 14.86 3.43
N TRP A 328 -3.87 15.03 3.72
CA TRP A 328 -3.37 14.72 5.06
C TRP A 328 -4.06 15.51 6.18
N ARG A 329 -4.60 16.71 5.89
CA ARG A 329 -5.36 17.50 6.86
C ARG A 329 -6.57 16.76 7.44
N ASP A 330 -7.22 15.93 6.62
CA ASP A 330 -8.41 15.18 7.07
C ASP A 330 -7.99 14.05 8.03
N VAL A 331 -6.83 13.45 7.82
CA VAL A 331 -6.21 12.48 8.72
C VAL A 331 -5.75 13.17 10.02
N GLU A 332 -5.04 14.30 9.90
CA GLU A 332 -4.53 15.07 11.05
C GLU A 332 -5.67 15.57 11.97
N ASN A 333 -6.81 15.91 11.39
CA ASN A 333 -8.01 16.29 12.15
C ASN A 333 -8.56 15.17 13.06
N GLN A 334 -8.17 13.91 12.82
CA GLN A 334 -8.52 12.79 13.69
C GLN A 334 -7.69 12.80 14.98
N PHE A 335 -6.47 13.35 14.98
CA PHE A 335 -5.60 13.42 16.15
C PHE A 335 -6.03 14.50 17.16
N ALA A 336 -6.54 15.64 16.68
CA ALA A 336 -6.85 16.82 17.48
C ALA A 336 -8.05 16.65 18.43
N ARG A 337 -8.88 15.62 18.25
CA ARG A 337 -10.11 15.42 19.02
C ARG A 337 -9.88 14.78 20.39
N ASP A 338 -8.73 14.17 20.67
CA ASP A 338 -8.44 13.51 21.95
C ASP A 338 -7.83 14.45 22.99
N SER A 339 -7.24 15.60 22.57
CA SER A 339 -6.67 16.55 23.52
C SER A 339 -7.72 17.38 24.27
N VAL A 340 -8.97 17.44 23.78
CA VAL A 340 -10.05 18.23 24.38
C VAL A 340 -10.81 17.45 25.47
N TYR A 341 -10.70 16.12 25.52
CA TYR A 341 -11.40 15.27 26.49
C TYR A 341 -10.57 14.84 27.70
N ARG A 342 -9.28 15.24 27.79
CA ARG A 342 -8.42 14.91 28.95
C ARG A 342 -8.32 15.99 30.02
N ASP A 343 -9.00 17.14 29.86
CA ASP A 343 -9.02 18.26 30.81
C ASP A 343 -10.36 18.38 31.60
N GLU A 344 -11.12 17.29 31.80
CA GLU A 344 -12.23 17.26 32.75
C GLU A 344 -12.05 16.19 33.85
#